data_4931b442f30ff0ada5fd88cc9bdb69a6
#
_entry.id   4931b442f30ff0ada5fd88cc9bdb69a6
#
_cell.length_a   1.000
_cell.length_b   1.000
_cell.length_c   1.000
_cell.angle_alpha   90.00
_cell.angle_beta   90.00
_cell.angle_gamma   90.00
#
_symmetry.space_group_name_H-M   'P 1'
#
loop_
_entity.id
_entity.type
_entity.pdbx_description
1 polymer ?
#
loop_
_entity_poly.entity_id
_entity_poly.type
_entity_poly.pdbx_seq_one_letter_code
_entity_poly.pdbx_strand_id
1 'polypeptide(L)'
;MSELFVKELKVQSIAVSGFTRSGKAMMMKLLSTYDRIDKPSEDIFLEHIYFLHKINKISDQTAKYLLKKNFNILYYFNLIGRNINFKKDDWSSALNYHNPKMYTERLNSTDLNKRLTNKNKIIYQMMLHTGLNSGKLLLSSLPSLKIIEMVKNPIEIAYSWIKKNYGKNIYNKPTIYAPTCKFKKNIVPYYASGWEEEYLKMNEYDRVIKIITNLFLDREKEIKKLSNTEKKRVMLVFFDTLVTQPKIELKRISKFIKRDFTSKTLKLLTVEKIPRSLFSNDYLKKIKFLKKKSTPKIFKKLMIYEKKYLKNLNYNKDD
;
A
#
# COMPACT_ATOMS: atom_id res chain seq x y z
N MET A 1 11.06 -27.90 22.00
CA MET A 1 9.83 -27.11 21.74
C MET A 1 9.44 -27.29 20.29
N SER A 2 8.15 -27.55 19.98
CA SER A 2 7.65 -27.67 18.59
C SER A 2 7.75 -26.32 17.88
N GLU A 3 8.19 -26.32 16.63
CA GLU A 3 8.32 -25.12 15.81
C GLU A 3 7.02 -24.85 15.03
N LEU A 4 6.63 -23.55 14.93
CA LEU A 4 5.46 -23.14 14.14
C LEU A 4 5.75 -23.32 12.64
N PHE A 5 4.96 -24.16 11.96
CA PHE A 5 5.13 -24.46 10.54
C PHE A 5 3.87 -24.17 9.71
N VAL A 6 4.05 -23.57 8.54
CA VAL A 6 3.01 -23.42 7.52
C VAL A 6 3.57 -23.81 6.16
N LYS A 7 2.92 -24.77 5.50
CA LYS A 7 3.21 -25.10 4.11
C LYS A 7 2.88 -23.91 3.21
N GLU A 8 3.85 -23.45 2.45
CA GLU A 8 3.68 -22.31 1.55
C GLU A 8 2.79 -22.65 0.35
N LEU A 9 1.84 -21.78 0.05
CA LEU A 9 1.15 -21.78 -1.24
C LEU A 9 1.99 -21.01 -2.26
N LYS A 10 2.53 -21.70 -3.26
CA LYS A 10 3.29 -21.08 -4.37
C LYS A 10 2.35 -20.32 -5.31
N VAL A 11 1.87 -19.17 -4.87
CA VAL A 11 0.94 -18.31 -5.60
C VAL A 11 1.63 -17.02 -5.97
N GLN A 12 1.59 -16.66 -7.26
CA GLN A 12 2.03 -15.33 -7.67
C GLN A 12 1.11 -14.28 -7.07
N SER A 13 1.68 -13.31 -6.38
CA SER A 13 0.92 -12.25 -5.73
C SER A 13 1.61 -10.90 -5.86
N ILE A 14 0.80 -9.84 -5.87
CA ILE A 14 1.24 -8.45 -5.89
C ILE A 14 0.62 -7.73 -4.70
N ALA A 15 1.45 -7.08 -3.89
CA ALA A 15 1.00 -6.09 -2.93
C ALA A 15 1.18 -4.68 -3.53
N VAL A 16 0.08 -3.94 -3.67
CA VAL A 16 0.14 -2.51 -3.92
C VAL A 16 0.23 -1.81 -2.58
N SER A 17 1.42 -1.33 -2.28
CA SER A 17 1.77 -0.70 -1.01
C SER A 17 1.96 0.81 -1.17
N GLY A 18 2.03 1.52 -0.06
CA GLY A 18 2.26 2.97 -0.02
C GLY A 18 1.49 3.63 1.12
N PHE A 19 1.81 4.87 1.40
CA PHE A 19 1.12 5.60 2.46
C PHE A 19 -0.34 5.86 2.10
N THR A 20 -1.19 6.05 3.09
CA THR A 20 -2.58 6.46 2.85
C THR A 20 -2.59 7.71 1.96
N ARG A 21 -3.46 7.75 0.95
CA ARG A 21 -3.58 8.83 -0.08
C ARG A 21 -2.45 8.89 -1.11
N SER A 22 -1.62 7.85 -1.25
CA SER A 22 -0.56 7.77 -2.26
C SER A 22 -1.04 7.37 -3.66
N GLY A 23 -2.31 7.01 -3.86
CA GLY A 23 -2.85 6.57 -5.15
C GLY A 23 -2.98 5.06 -5.31
N LYS A 24 -2.84 4.29 -4.22
CA LYS A 24 -2.95 2.82 -4.24
C LYS A 24 -4.24 2.29 -4.86
N ALA A 25 -5.40 2.83 -4.47
CA ALA A 25 -6.69 2.38 -5.01
C ALA A 25 -6.76 2.53 -6.54
N MET A 26 -6.23 3.62 -7.09
CA MET A 26 -6.13 3.81 -8.54
C MET A 26 -5.20 2.77 -9.17
N MET A 27 -4.03 2.51 -8.58
CA MET A 27 -3.11 1.49 -9.06
C MET A 27 -3.73 0.10 -9.04
N MET A 28 -4.45 -0.26 -7.96
CA MET A 28 -5.16 -1.54 -7.86
C MET A 28 -6.21 -1.70 -8.97
N LYS A 29 -6.98 -0.64 -9.25
CA LYS A 29 -7.94 -0.64 -10.38
C LYS A 29 -7.22 -0.82 -11.72
N LEU A 30 -6.13 -0.10 -11.96
CA LEU A 30 -5.33 -0.25 -13.18
C LEU A 30 -4.81 -1.68 -13.33
N LEU A 31 -4.19 -2.24 -12.30
CA LEU A 31 -3.67 -3.61 -12.32
C LEU A 31 -4.77 -4.64 -12.58
N SER A 32 -5.98 -4.45 -12.04
CA SER A 32 -7.09 -5.37 -12.27
C SER A 32 -7.56 -5.44 -13.73
N THR A 33 -7.13 -4.51 -14.56
CA THR A 33 -7.39 -4.51 -16.01
C THR A 33 -6.27 -5.12 -16.85
N TYR A 34 -5.18 -5.55 -16.21
CA TYR A 34 -4.12 -6.32 -16.87
C TYR A 34 -4.55 -7.77 -17.10
N ASP A 35 -3.85 -8.44 -18.03
CA ASP A 35 -4.12 -9.85 -18.29
C ASP A 35 -3.91 -10.70 -17.04
N ARG A 36 -4.93 -11.47 -16.68
CA ARG A 36 -4.91 -12.44 -15.58
C ARG A 36 -4.44 -11.88 -14.23
N ILE A 37 -4.87 -10.69 -13.88
CA ILE A 37 -4.75 -10.16 -12.52
C ILE A 37 -6.13 -10.13 -11.88
N ASP A 38 -6.22 -10.57 -10.63
CA ASP A 38 -7.46 -10.64 -9.86
C ASP A 38 -8.01 -9.24 -9.53
N LYS A 39 -9.25 -9.15 -9.06
CA LYS A 39 -9.82 -7.90 -8.56
C LYS A 39 -9.03 -7.38 -7.35
N PRO A 40 -9.18 -6.09 -7.01
CA PRO A 40 -8.62 -5.56 -5.78
C PRO A 40 -9.09 -6.34 -4.54
N SER A 41 -8.16 -6.63 -3.63
CA SER A 41 -8.44 -7.18 -2.31
C SER A 41 -7.78 -6.30 -1.26
N GLU A 42 -8.47 -6.04 -0.16
CA GLU A 42 -7.97 -5.30 0.97
C GLU A 42 -7.98 -6.21 2.20
N ASP A 43 -6.82 -6.36 2.83
CA ASP A 43 -6.67 -7.18 4.02
C ASP A 43 -5.95 -6.45 5.13
N ILE A 44 -6.74 -6.06 6.11
CA ILE A 44 -6.27 -5.35 7.28
C ILE A 44 -5.51 -6.28 8.23
N PHE A 45 -5.82 -7.58 8.24
CA PHE A 45 -5.20 -8.53 9.16
C PHE A 45 -3.69 -8.70 8.90
N LEU A 46 -3.27 -8.77 7.63
CA LEU A 46 -1.84 -8.80 7.28
C LEU A 46 -1.12 -7.55 7.82
N GLU A 47 -1.80 -6.40 7.76
CA GLU A 47 -1.24 -5.14 8.27
C GLU A 47 -1.03 -5.17 9.77
N HIS A 48 -2.00 -5.69 10.54
CA HIS A 48 -1.89 -5.79 11.99
C HIS A 48 -0.71 -6.69 12.41
N ILE A 49 -0.44 -7.77 11.67
CA ILE A 49 0.67 -8.67 11.98
C ILE A 49 2.01 -7.93 11.88
N TYR A 50 2.28 -7.24 10.77
CA TYR A 50 3.56 -6.54 10.66
C TYR A 50 3.66 -5.29 11.54
N PHE A 51 2.53 -4.68 11.92
CA PHE A 51 2.53 -3.63 12.94
C PHE A 51 2.90 -4.15 14.32
N LEU A 52 2.27 -5.25 14.76
CA LEU A 52 2.59 -5.87 16.04
C LEU A 52 4.05 -6.31 16.12
N HIS A 53 4.59 -6.85 15.03
CA HIS A 53 6.01 -7.17 14.92
C HIS A 53 6.88 -5.92 15.05
N LYS A 54 6.55 -4.83 14.33
CA LYS A 54 7.31 -3.58 14.33
C LYS A 54 7.39 -2.93 15.72
N ILE A 55 6.34 -3.07 16.54
CA ILE A 55 6.32 -2.57 17.94
C ILE A 55 6.71 -3.66 18.97
N ASN A 56 7.37 -4.74 18.53
CA ASN A 56 7.87 -5.84 19.35
C ASN A 56 6.82 -6.51 20.24
N LYS A 57 5.57 -6.62 19.75
CA LYS A 57 4.50 -7.34 20.46
C LYS A 57 4.40 -8.81 20.08
N ILE A 58 5.00 -9.21 18.97
CA ILE A 58 5.14 -10.59 18.53
C ILE A 58 6.57 -10.83 18.03
N SER A 59 7.05 -12.08 18.12
CA SER A 59 8.36 -12.49 17.63
C SER A 59 8.40 -12.54 16.10
N ASP A 60 9.60 -12.52 15.51
CA ASP A 60 9.81 -12.68 14.06
C ASP A 60 9.23 -14.01 13.55
N GLN A 61 9.43 -15.10 14.29
CA GLN A 61 8.90 -16.43 13.96
C GLN A 61 7.36 -16.41 13.96
N THR A 62 6.75 -15.85 14.99
CA THR A 62 5.29 -15.71 15.09
C THR A 62 4.73 -14.86 13.96
N ALA A 63 5.36 -13.73 13.66
CA ALA A 63 4.94 -12.85 12.58
C ALA A 63 5.00 -13.56 11.21
N LYS A 64 6.09 -14.24 10.89
CA LYS A 64 6.24 -15.03 9.66
C LYS A 64 5.20 -16.12 9.53
N TYR A 65 4.95 -16.85 10.63
CA TYR A 65 3.90 -17.89 10.68
C TYR A 65 2.53 -17.29 10.36
N LEU A 66 2.14 -16.23 11.07
CA LEU A 66 0.84 -15.59 10.92
C LEU A 66 0.66 -14.99 9.53
N LEU A 67 1.69 -14.35 8.95
CA LEU A 67 1.65 -13.81 7.59
C LEU A 67 1.40 -14.90 6.56
N LYS A 68 2.15 -16.01 6.62
CA LYS A 68 1.96 -17.16 5.71
C LYS A 68 0.56 -17.77 5.88
N LYS A 69 0.15 -18.03 7.13
CA LYS A 69 -1.13 -18.68 7.43
C LYS A 69 -2.30 -17.83 6.96
N ASN A 70 -2.28 -16.53 7.29
CA ASN A 70 -3.33 -15.62 6.91
C ASN A 70 -3.40 -15.43 5.39
N PHE A 71 -2.26 -15.24 4.72
CA PHE A 71 -2.21 -15.16 3.26
C PHE A 71 -2.81 -16.41 2.60
N ASN A 72 -2.46 -17.61 3.08
CA ASN A 72 -3.02 -18.85 2.55
C ASN A 72 -4.55 -18.92 2.70
N ILE A 73 -5.08 -18.49 3.85
CA ILE A 73 -6.53 -18.47 4.14
C ILE A 73 -7.23 -17.47 3.23
N LEU A 74 -6.70 -16.27 3.09
CA LEU A 74 -7.28 -15.22 2.25
C LEU A 74 -7.33 -15.62 0.78
N TYR A 75 -6.21 -16.16 0.28
CA TYR A 75 -6.17 -16.68 -1.07
C TYR A 75 -7.19 -17.79 -1.28
N TYR A 76 -7.26 -18.74 -0.34
CA TYR A 76 -8.28 -19.80 -0.36
C TYR A 76 -9.70 -19.25 -0.39
N PHE A 77 -10.02 -18.30 0.51
CA PHE A 77 -11.34 -17.67 0.54
C PHE A 77 -11.68 -16.93 -0.75
N ASN A 78 -10.70 -16.26 -1.35
CA ASN A 78 -10.90 -15.62 -2.65
C ASN A 78 -11.21 -16.66 -3.75
N LEU A 79 -10.51 -17.81 -3.75
CA LEU A 79 -10.75 -18.88 -4.71
C LEU A 79 -12.16 -19.47 -4.62
N ILE A 80 -12.68 -19.67 -3.41
CA ILE A 80 -14.00 -20.25 -3.19
C ILE A 80 -15.15 -19.24 -3.15
N GLY A 81 -14.84 -17.97 -3.37
CA GLY A 81 -15.85 -16.91 -3.37
C GLY A 81 -16.31 -16.43 -2.00
N ARG A 82 -15.69 -16.88 -0.88
CA ARG A 82 -16.17 -16.61 0.48
C ARG A 82 -16.05 -15.14 0.89
N ASN A 83 -14.96 -14.46 0.51
CA ASN A 83 -14.67 -13.07 0.89
C ASN A 83 -14.70 -12.14 -0.33
N ILE A 84 -15.66 -12.32 -1.22
CA ILE A 84 -15.82 -11.45 -2.38
C ILE A 84 -16.78 -10.32 -2.03
N ASN A 85 -16.30 -9.08 -2.21
CA ASN A 85 -17.12 -7.90 -2.05
C ASN A 85 -18.02 -7.70 -3.29
N PHE A 86 -19.33 -7.70 -3.09
CA PHE A 86 -20.35 -7.40 -4.11
C PHE A 86 -21.10 -6.09 -3.83
N LYS A 87 -20.64 -5.26 -2.89
CA LYS A 87 -21.27 -3.98 -2.61
C LYS A 87 -21.12 -3.04 -3.81
N LYS A 88 -22.25 -2.69 -4.44
CA LYS A 88 -22.31 -2.01 -5.73
C LYS A 88 -21.46 -0.74 -5.83
N ASP A 89 -21.51 0.09 -4.80
CA ASP A 89 -20.82 1.40 -4.78
C ASP A 89 -19.41 1.36 -4.18
N ASP A 90 -18.88 0.16 -3.91
CA ASP A 90 -17.53 0.00 -3.37
C ASP A 90 -16.52 -0.17 -4.49
N TRP A 91 -15.41 0.57 -4.39
CA TRP A 91 -14.33 0.55 -5.38
C TRP A 91 -13.66 -0.83 -5.54
N SER A 92 -13.73 -1.69 -4.53
CA SER A 92 -13.19 -3.05 -4.52
C SER A 92 -14.21 -4.11 -4.92
N SER A 93 -15.42 -3.71 -5.29
CA SER A 93 -16.51 -4.62 -5.66
C SER A 93 -16.18 -5.48 -6.87
N ALA A 94 -16.53 -6.75 -6.80
CA ALA A 94 -16.44 -7.67 -7.93
C ALA A 94 -17.34 -7.25 -9.10
N LEU A 95 -18.43 -6.52 -8.82
CA LEU A 95 -19.32 -5.97 -9.86
C LEU A 95 -18.64 -4.91 -10.72
N ASN A 96 -17.68 -4.18 -10.16
CA ASN A 96 -16.91 -3.15 -10.84
C ASN A 96 -15.67 -3.71 -11.56
N TYR A 97 -15.44 -5.00 -11.46
CA TYR A 97 -14.34 -5.66 -12.17
C TYR A 97 -14.68 -5.91 -13.63
N HIS A 98 -13.70 -5.95 -14.51
CA HIS A 98 -13.93 -6.14 -15.95
C HIS A 98 -14.53 -7.50 -16.34
N ASN A 99 -14.50 -8.48 -15.44
CA ASN A 99 -15.12 -9.79 -15.61
C ASN A 99 -15.86 -10.22 -14.33
N PRO A 100 -17.01 -9.59 -14.00
CA PRO A 100 -17.75 -9.89 -12.78
C PRO A 100 -18.30 -11.33 -12.77
N LYS A 101 -18.62 -11.89 -13.94
CA LYS A 101 -19.14 -13.25 -14.09
C LYS A 101 -18.20 -14.30 -13.47
N MET A 102 -16.89 -14.11 -13.60
CA MET A 102 -15.92 -14.99 -12.98
C MET A 102 -16.10 -15.13 -11.45
N TYR A 103 -16.56 -14.07 -10.78
CA TYR A 103 -16.76 -14.07 -9.32
C TYR A 103 -18.10 -14.69 -8.93
N THR A 104 -19.15 -14.49 -9.72
CA THR A 104 -20.44 -15.20 -9.50
C THR A 104 -20.30 -16.70 -9.74
N GLU A 105 -19.48 -17.11 -10.72
CA GLU A 105 -19.12 -18.51 -10.94
C GLU A 105 -18.34 -19.11 -9.75
N ARG A 106 -17.50 -18.31 -9.08
CA ARG A 106 -16.82 -18.76 -7.85
C ARG A 106 -17.78 -19.03 -6.70
N LEU A 107 -18.88 -18.30 -6.60
CA LEU A 107 -19.91 -18.54 -5.58
C LEU A 107 -20.68 -19.85 -5.82
N ASN A 108 -20.96 -20.16 -7.08
CA ASN A 108 -21.83 -21.26 -7.46
C ASN A 108 -21.09 -22.59 -7.70
N SER A 109 -19.77 -22.58 -7.78
CA SER A 109 -18.99 -23.79 -8.09
C SER A 109 -18.46 -24.45 -6.83
N THR A 110 -18.66 -25.77 -6.74
CA THR A 110 -18.14 -26.65 -5.69
C THR A 110 -16.79 -27.28 -6.05
N ASP A 111 -16.34 -27.19 -7.31
CA ASP A 111 -15.09 -27.82 -7.77
C ASP A 111 -13.85 -26.98 -7.41
N LEU A 112 -13.33 -27.23 -6.21
CA LEU A 112 -12.09 -26.65 -5.69
C LEU A 112 -10.84 -27.11 -6.45
N ASN A 113 -10.82 -28.36 -6.93
CA ASN A 113 -9.63 -28.91 -7.59
C ASN A 113 -9.35 -28.21 -8.92
N LYS A 114 -10.37 -27.97 -9.71
CA LYS A 114 -10.28 -27.23 -10.97
C LYS A 114 -9.77 -25.78 -10.77
N ARG A 115 -10.14 -25.15 -9.66
CA ARG A 115 -9.69 -23.79 -9.30
C ARG A 115 -8.24 -23.78 -8.79
N LEU A 116 -7.86 -24.75 -8.00
CA LEU A 116 -6.49 -24.90 -7.51
C LEU A 116 -5.49 -25.22 -8.62
N THR A 117 -5.90 -25.98 -9.67
CA THR A 117 -5.06 -26.24 -10.84
C THR A 117 -4.84 -25.01 -11.71
N ASN A 118 -5.80 -24.09 -11.74
CA ASN A 118 -5.68 -22.78 -12.42
C ASN A 118 -4.96 -21.72 -11.59
N LYS A 119 -4.54 -22.00 -10.36
CA LYS A 119 -3.92 -21.05 -9.41
C LYS A 119 -2.71 -20.29 -9.96
N ASN A 120 -1.93 -20.92 -10.85
CA ASN A 120 -0.72 -20.30 -11.41
C ASN A 120 -1.01 -19.33 -12.56
N LYS A 121 -2.25 -19.22 -13.03
CA LYS A 121 -2.62 -18.37 -14.17
C LYS A 121 -3.07 -16.99 -13.75
N ILE A 122 -3.65 -16.83 -12.56
CA ILE A 122 -4.18 -15.54 -12.04
C ILE A 122 -3.27 -15.05 -10.93
N ILE A 123 -2.83 -13.81 -11.03
CA ILE A 123 -2.05 -13.13 -9.99
C ILE A 123 -3.02 -12.55 -8.96
N TYR A 124 -2.90 -12.96 -7.71
CA TYR A 124 -3.64 -12.38 -6.60
C TYR A 124 -3.07 -11.00 -6.24
N GLN A 125 -3.91 -9.98 -6.14
CA GLN A 125 -3.47 -8.65 -5.72
C GLN A 125 -4.12 -8.23 -4.40
N MET A 126 -3.33 -7.54 -3.57
CA MET A 126 -3.76 -7.01 -2.29
C MET A 126 -3.26 -5.59 -2.07
N MET A 127 -4.01 -4.77 -1.34
CA MET A 127 -3.58 -3.46 -0.91
C MET A 127 -2.99 -3.53 0.50
N LEU A 128 -1.83 -2.89 0.70
CA LEU A 128 -1.20 -2.74 2.01
C LEU A 128 -0.89 -1.26 2.27
N HIS A 129 -1.15 -0.81 3.50
CA HIS A 129 -0.70 0.49 3.96
C HIS A 129 0.69 0.36 4.58
N THR A 130 1.66 1.14 4.09
CA THR A 130 3.05 1.11 4.58
C THR A 130 3.73 -0.28 4.54
N GLY A 131 3.29 -1.18 3.65
CA GLY A 131 3.81 -2.56 3.58
C GLY A 131 5.33 -2.62 3.38
N LEU A 132 5.89 -1.74 2.53
CA LEU A 132 7.35 -1.70 2.31
C LEU A 132 8.13 -1.22 3.55
N ASN A 133 7.48 -0.59 4.54
CA ASN A 133 8.09 -0.29 5.83
C ASN A 133 8.33 -1.53 6.72
N SER A 134 7.83 -2.68 6.28
CA SER A 134 8.09 -4.02 6.81
C SER A 134 8.46 -5.00 5.69
N GLY A 135 9.11 -4.48 4.64
CA GLY A 135 9.40 -5.19 3.41
C GLY A 135 10.24 -6.45 3.60
N LYS A 136 11.24 -6.43 4.50
CA LYS A 136 12.06 -7.59 4.82
C LYS A 136 11.22 -8.74 5.38
N LEU A 137 10.36 -8.45 6.35
CA LEU A 137 9.46 -9.43 6.93
C LEU A 137 8.48 -9.98 5.88
N LEU A 138 7.82 -9.12 5.11
CA LEU A 138 6.86 -9.52 4.08
C LEU A 138 7.49 -10.39 2.99
N LEU A 139 8.63 -9.96 2.44
CA LEU A 139 9.31 -10.66 1.34
C LEU A 139 9.96 -11.97 1.78
N SER A 140 10.41 -12.07 3.03
CA SER A 140 10.93 -13.33 3.59
C SER A 140 9.81 -14.30 3.95
N SER A 141 8.63 -13.80 4.35
CA SER A 141 7.47 -14.63 4.67
C SER A 141 6.74 -15.12 3.43
N LEU A 142 6.71 -14.34 2.35
CA LEU A 142 5.96 -14.60 1.12
C LEU A 142 6.92 -14.53 -0.09
N PRO A 143 7.67 -15.58 -0.39
CA PRO A 143 8.72 -15.57 -1.43
C PRO A 143 8.21 -15.28 -2.85
N SER A 144 6.95 -15.59 -3.15
CA SER A 144 6.32 -15.28 -4.45
C SER A 144 5.70 -13.89 -4.54
N LEU A 145 5.74 -13.10 -3.46
CA LEU A 145 5.18 -11.75 -3.40
C LEU A 145 6.07 -10.75 -4.16
N LYS A 146 5.44 -9.92 -4.99
CA LYS A 146 6.02 -8.69 -5.52
C LYS A 146 5.34 -7.48 -4.87
N ILE A 147 6.11 -6.43 -4.60
CA ILE A 147 5.60 -5.18 -4.02
C ILE A 147 5.70 -4.07 -5.06
N ILE A 148 4.57 -3.44 -5.36
CA ILE A 148 4.50 -2.16 -6.07
C ILE A 148 4.25 -1.08 -5.02
N GLU A 149 5.27 -0.30 -4.71
CA GLU A 149 5.20 0.77 -3.74
C GLU A 149 4.82 2.08 -4.42
N MET A 150 3.64 2.58 -4.11
CA MET A 150 3.16 3.88 -4.60
C MET A 150 3.82 5.02 -3.81
N VAL A 151 4.66 5.79 -4.50
CA VAL A 151 5.36 6.94 -3.93
C VAL A 151 4.69 8.22 -4.41
N LYS A 152 4.25 9.05 -3.48
CA LYS A 152 3.66 10.36 -3.76
C LYS A 152 4.43 11.47 -3.06
N ASN A 153 4.37 12.67 -3.64
CA ASN A 153 4.99 13.85 -3.06
C ASN A 153 4.60 14.03 -1.59
N PRO A 154 5.57 14.16 -0.65
CA PRO A 154 5.28 14.27 0.79
C PRO A 154 4.45 15.50 1.16
N ILE A 155 4.57 16.61 0.42
CA ILE A 155 3.71 17.80 0.59
C ILE A 155 2.24 17.43 0.32
N GLU A 156 1.99 16.72 -0.76
CA GLU A 156 0.64 16.28 -1.16
C GLU A 156 0.02 15.32 -0.13
N ILE A 157 0.82 14.40 0.40
CA ILE A 157 0.38 13.48 1.45
C ILE A 157 0.07 14.25 2.73
N ALA A 158 0.99 15.10 3.20
CA ALA A 158 0.83 15.87 4.43
C ALA A 158 -0.41 16.77 4.38
N TYR A 159 -0.59 17.51 3.30
CA TYR A 159 -1.76 18.34 3.10
C TYR A 159 -3.06 17.50 3.12
N SER A 160 -3.08 16.39 2.39
CA SER A 160 -4.25 15.51 2.34
C SER A 160 -4.60 14.91 3.71
N TRP A 161 -3.60 14.51 4.50
CA TRP A 161 -3.81 13.95 5.84
C TRP A 161 -4.34 15.00 6.81
N ILE A 162 -3.82 16.22 6.75
CA ILE A 162 -4.31 17.35 7.56
C ILE A 162 -5.77 17.65 7.20
N LYS A 163 -6.12 17.74 5.92
CA LYS A 163 -7.51 17.95 5.46
C LYS A 163 -8.47 16.84 5.90
N LYS A 164 -7.96 15.63 6.15
CA LYS A 164 -8.70 14.48 6.70
C LYS A 164 -8.65 14.41 8.23
N ASN A 165 -8.10 15.44 8.90
CA ASN A 165 -7.95 15.51 10.36
C ASN A 165 -7.14 14.35 10.98
N TYR A 166 -6.18 13.76 10.26
CA TYR A 166 -5.39 12.64 10.76
C TYR A 166 -4.42 13.04 11.90
N GLY A 167 -4.18 14.31 12.14
CA GLY A 167 -3.42 14.79 13.29
C GLY A 167 -4.23 14.94 14.59
N LYS A 168 -5.57 14.89 14.48
CA LYS A 168 -6.50 14.91 15.63
C LYS A 168 -6.75 13.49 16.13
N ASN A 169 -7.67 13.33 17.06
CA ASN A 169 -8.01 12.04 17.70
C ASN A 169 -8.78 11.07 16.78
N ILE A 170 -8.38 10.94 15.53
CA ILE A 170 -9.01 10.03 14.58
C ILE A 170 -8.91 8.56 15.04
N TYR A 171 -7.86 8.23 15.79
CA TYR A 171 -7.56 6.87 16.21
C TYR A 171 -8.46 6.35 17.35
N ASN A 172 -9.32 7.18 17.91
CA ASN A 172 -10.28 6.78 18.96
C ASN A 172 -11.58 6.16 18.39
N LYS A 173 -11.68 6.02 17.06
CA LYS A 173 -12.88 5.44 16.44
C LYS A 173 -12.69 3.94 16.26
N PRO A 174 -13.61 3.09 16.74
CA PRO A 174 -13.50 1.62 16.60
C PRO A 174 -13.52 1.13 15.14
N THR A 175 -14.03 1.95 14.22
CA THR A 175 -14.07 1.65 12.79
C THR A 175 -12.76 2.01 12.06
N ILE A 176 -11.78 2.57 12.75
CA ILE A 176 -10.47 2.86 12.16
C ILE A 176 -9.57 1.63 12.30
N TYR A 177 -9.13 1.12 11.19
CA TYR A 177 -8.27 -0.04 11.12
C TYR A 177 -6.78 0.23 11.44
N ALA A 178 -6.36 1.51 11.54
CA ALA A 178 -5.01 1.84 11.96
C ALA A 178 -4.79 1.44 13.43
N PRO A 179 -3.78 0.60 13.73
CA PRO A 179 -3.53 0.17 15.10
C PRO A 179 -3.21 1.34 16.02
N THR A 180 -3.72 1.24 17.25
CA THR A 180 -3.52 2.24 18.30
C THR A 180 -2.87 1.61 19.53
N CYS A 181 -2.13 2.43 20.26
CA CYS A 181 -1.50 2.07 21.52
C CYS A 181 -2.04 2.94 22.65
N LYS A 182 -2.21 2.37 23.84
CA LYS A 182 -2.49 3.15 25.04
C LYS A 182 -1.15 3.60 25.66
N PHE A 183 -0.98 4.90 25.80
CA PHE A 183 0.17 5.49 26.49
C PHE A 183 -0.31 6.38 27.63
N LYS A 184 -0.06 5.97 28.88
CA LYS A 184 -0.65 6.58 30.09
C LYS A 184 -2.19 6.60 29.94
N LYS A 185 -2.82 7.76 30.04
CA LYS A 185 -4.28 7.95 29.86
C LYS A 185 -4.70 8.25 28.41
N ASN A 186 -3.74 8.34 27.46
CA ASN A 186 -3.98 8.75 26.10
C ASN A 186 -3.95 7.57 25.12
N ILE A 187 -4.69 7.69 24.03
CA ILE A 187 -4.61 6.79 22.88
C ILE A 187 -3.78 7.49 21.81
N VAL A 188 -2.76 6.79 21.32
CA VAL A 188 -1.86 7.28 20.28
C VAL A 188 -1.81 6.30 19.10
N PRO A 189 -1.56 6.75 17.86
CA PRO A 189 -1.39 5.84 16.76
C PRO A 189 -0.09 5.04 16.94
N TYR A 190 -0.04 3.81 16.43
CA TYR A 190 1.18 3.00 16.47
C TYR A 190 2.39 3.72 15.82
N TYR A 191 2.16 4.63 14.90
CA TYR A 191 3.19 5.47 14.29
C TYR A 191 3.96 6.34 15.28
N ALA A 192 3.37 6.59 16.45
CA ALA A 192 3.99 7.35 17.53
C ALA A 192 4.79 6.47 18.51
N SER A 193 4.86 5.16 18.29
CA SER A 193 5.60 4.25 19.15
C SER A 193 7.07 4.67 19.25
N GLY A 194 7.55 4.80 20.50
CA GLY A 194 8.89 5.26 20.84
C GLY A 194 9.08 6.79 20.90
N TRP A 195 8.02 7.58 20.64
CA TRP A 195 8.03 9.04 20.77
C TRP A 195 6.67 9.61 21.18
N GLU A 196 5.90 8.83 21.95
CA GLU A 196 4.52 9.11 22.35
C GLU A 196 4.40 10.43 23.14
N GLU A 197 5.36 10.71 24.06
CA GLU A 197 5.36 11.96 24.83
C GLU A 197 5.50 13.20 23.93
N GLU A 198 6.41 13.12 22.97
CA GLU A 198 6.60 14.20 21.99
C GLU A 198 5.34 14.36 21.13
N TYR A 199 4.75 13.23 20.66
CA TYR A 199 3.50 13.25 19.89
C TYR A 199 2.38 13.98 20.62
N LEU A 200 2.21 13.73 21.91
CA LEU A 200 1.15 14.35 22.71
C LEU A 200 1.34 15.87 22.90
N LYS A 201 2.59 16.33 22.95
CA LYS A 201 2.93 17.75 23.09
C LYS A 201 2.82 18.54 21.78
N MET A 202 2.81 17.85 20.63
CA MET A 202 2.74 18.49 19.32
C MET A 202 1.34 18.97 18.97
N ASN A 203 1.26 20.03 18.15
CA ASN A 203 0.03 20.39 17.46
C ASN A 203 -0.32 19.36 16.37
N GLU A 204 -1.56 19.38 15.88
CA GLU A 204 -2.09 18.42 14.91
C GLU A 204 -1.34 18.39 13.57
N TYR A 205 -0.78 19.53 13.14
CA TYR A 205 -0.04 19.66 11.89
C TYR A 205 1.34 19.04 11.99
N ASP A 206 2.04 19.31 13.07
CA ASP A 206 3.35 18.75 13.36
C ASP A 206 3.30 17.24 13.54
N ARG A 207 2.25 16.71 14.20
CA ARG A 207 2.00 15.27 14.31
C ARG A 207 1.96 14.59 12.95
N VAL A 208 1.15 15.12 12.04
CA VAL A 208 1.01 14.57 10.68
C VAL A 208 2.34 14.60 9.94
N ILE A 209 3.02 15.73 9.93
CA ILE A 209 4.29 15.88 9.21
C ILE A 209 5.35 14.95 9.79
N LYS A 210 5.45 14.86 11.12
CA LYS A 210 6.43 13.99 11.77
C LYS A 210 6.16 12.51 11.50
N ILE A 211 4.89 12.06 11.55
CA ILE A 211 4.53 10.69 11.16
C ILE A 211 5.01 10.42 9.72
N ILE A 212 4.67 11.28 8.78
CA ILE A 212 5.01 11.10 7.37
C ILE A 212 6.53 11.05 7.18
N THR A 213 7.28 11.97 7.78
CA THR A 213 8.75 11.98 7.66
C THR A 213 9.40 10.75 8.30
N ASN A 214 8.87 10.25 9.41
CA ASN A 214 9.32 9.00 10.02
C ASN A 214 9.00 7.80 9.12
N LEU A 215 7.82 7.75 8.52
CA LEU A 215 7.47 6.69 7.57
C LEU A 215 8.40 6.67 6.35
N PHE A 216 8.76 7.82 5.80
CA PHE A 216 9.76 7.90 4.72
C PHE A 216 11.13 7.37 5.17
N LEU A 217 11.60 7.79 6.36
CA LEU A 217 12.87 7.32 6.94
C LEU A 217 12.85 5.80 7.15
N ASP A 218 11.79 5.27 7.72
CA ASP A 218 11.64 3.84 7.98
C ASP A 218 11.66 3.04 6.66
N ARG A 219 10.96 3.51 5.63
CA ARG A 219 10.99 2.89 4.31
C ARG A 219 12.39 2.87 3.71
N GLU A 220 13.13 3.99 3.77
CA GLU A 220 14.51 4.05 3.30
C GLU A 220 15.41 3.05 4.05
N LYS A 221 15.27 2.95 5.38
CA LYS A 221 16.00 1.97 6.20
C LYS A 221 15.64 0.54 5.81
N GLU A 222 14.36 0.27 5.59
CA GLU A 222 13.90 -1.06 5.26
C GLU A 222 14.37 -1.53 3.89
N ILE A 223 14.35 -0.65 2.87
CA ILE A 223 14.89 -0.95 1.53
C ILE A 223 16.38 -1.31 1.61
N LYS A 224 17.15 -0.65 2.48
CA LYS A 224 18.58 -0.97 2.68
C LYS A 224 18.82 -2.37 3.23
N LYS A 225 17.89 -2.90 4.04
CA LYS A 225 17.99 -4.26 4.61
C LYS A 225 17.67 -5.37 3.62
N LEU A 226 17.03 -5.04 2.49
CA LEU A 226 16.65 -6.03 1.49
C LEU A 226 17.89 -6.56 0.76
N SER A 227 17.94 -7.88 0.57
CA SER A 227 18.91 -8.53 -0.30
C SER A 227 18.70 -8.16 -1.77
N ASN A 228 19.66 -8.42 -2.64
CA ASN A 228 19.51 -8.17 -4.07
C ASN A 228 18.34 -8.94 -4.71
N THR A 229 18.08 -10.15 -4.25
CA THR A 229 16.93 -10.96 -4.70
C THR A 229 15.59 -10.37 -4.24
N GLU A 230 15.52 -9.85 -3.02
CA GLU A 230 14.32 -9.18 -2.50
C GLU A 230 14.07 -7.85 -3.20
N LYS A 231 15.12 -7.05 -3.45
CA LYS A 231 15.02 -5.78 -4.21
C LYS A 231 14.43 -5.98 -5.61
N LYS A 232 14.78 -7.09 -6.31
CA LYS A 232 14.18 -7.44 -7.61
C LYS A 232 12.67 -7.70 -7.54
N ARG A 233 12.11 -7.89 -6.37
CA ARG A 233 10.67 -8.07 -6.12
C ARG A 233 9.96 -6.79 -5.65
N VAL A 234 10.65 -5.65 -5.62
CA VAL A 234 10.11 -4.35 -5.24
C VAL A 234 10.23 -3.38 -6.41
N MET A 235 9.14 -2.69 -6.72
CA MET A 235 9.10 -1.63 -7.71
C MET A 235 8.52 -0.36 -7.10
N LEU A 236 9.25 0.74 -7.20
CA LEU A 236 8.73 2.06 -6.83
C LEU A 236 7.99 2.67 -8.03
N VAL A 237 6.74 3.08 -7.82
CA VAL A 237 5.92 3.78 -8.81
C VAL A 237 5.62 5.17 -8.27
N PHE A 238 6.17 6.18 -8.93
CA PHE A 238 5.90 7.56 -8.58
C PHE A 238 4.54 7.98 -9.11
N PHE A 239 3.66 8.45 -8.23
CA PHE A 239 2.31 8.88 -8.61
C PHE A 239 2.33 9.92 -9.71
N ASP A 240 3.25 10.89 -9.61
CA ASP A 240 3.37 11.98 -10.57
C ASP A 240 3.76 11.46 -11.96
N THR A 241 4.73 10.53 -12.06
CA THR A 241 5.10 9.89 -13.33
C THR A 241 3.91 9.09 -13.90
N LEU A 242 3.21 8.34 -13.06
CA LEU A 242 2.05 7.54 -13.50
C LEU A 242 0.95 8.42 -14.12
N VAL A 243 0.68 9.60 -13.55
CA VAL A 243 -0.41 10.46 -14.06
C VAL A 243 0.01 11.39 -15.17
N THR A 244 1.31 11.67 -15.36
CA THR A 244 1.82 12.53 -16.44
C THR A 244 2.30 11.73 -17.65
N GLN A 245 2.88 10.55 -17.42
CA GLN A 245 3.48 9.68 -18.46
C GLN A 245 2.96 8.23 -18.33
N PRO A 246 1.64 8.01 -18.37
CA PRO A 246 1.05 6.71 -18.02
C PRO A 246 1.52 5.58 -18.91
N LYS A 247 1.69 5.79 -20.21
CA LYS A 247 2.11 4.72 -21.15
C LYS A 247 3.50 4.17 -20.84
N ILE A 248 4.43 5.03 -20.43
CA ILE A 248 5.80 4.62 -20.04
C ILE A 248 5.71 3.79 -18.75
N GLU A 249 4.98 4.31 -17.74
CA GLU A 249 4.87 3.66 -16.44
C GLU A 249 4.13 2.32 -16.54
N LEU A 250 3.07 2.22 -17.35
CA LEU A 250 2.36 0.95 -17.58
C LEU A 250 3.28 -0.10 -18.21
N LYS A 251 4.13 0.27 -19.19
CA LYS A 251 5.13 -0.65 -19.77
C LYS A 251 6.14 -1.13 -18.73
N ARG A 252 6.64 -0.23 -17.85
CA ARG A 252 7.53 -0.60 -16.73
C ARG A 252 6.85 -1.61 -15.80
N ILE A 253 5.60 -1.36 -15.44
CA ILE A 253 4.79 -2.26 -14.61
C ILE A 253 4.60 -3.60 -15.30
N SER A 254 4.24 -3.63 -16.60
CA SER A 254 4.09 -4.86 -17.38
C SER A 254 5.35 -5.74 -17.33
N LYS A 255 6.52 -5.12 -17.55
CA LYS A 255 7.82 -5.81 -17.48
C LYS A 255 8.07 -6.40 -16.08
N PHE A 256 7.76 -5.63 -15.03
CA PHE A 256 7.95 -6.06 -13.64
C PHE A 256 7.05 -7.23 -13.26
N ILE A 257 5.75 -7.16 -13.56
CA ILE A 257 4.78 -8.19 -13.18
C ILE A 257 4.71 -9.36 -14.18
N LYS A 258 5.29 -9.20 -15.37
CA LYS A 258 5.24 -10.14 -16.51
C LYS A 258 3.79 -10.39 -16.97
N ARG A 259 3.03 -9.33 -17.11
CA ARG A 259 1.66 -9.32 -17.64
C ARG A 259 1.45 -8.03 -18.40
N ASP A 260 0.71 -8.13 -19.53
CA ASP A 260 0.44 -6.97 -20.36
C ASP A 260 -0.84 -6.26 -19.92
N PHE A 261 -0.82 -4.93 -20.05
CA PHE A 261 -2.02 -4.14 -19.91
C PHE A 261 -2.90 -4.29 -21.16
N THR A 262 -4.21 -4.14 -21.00
CA THR A 262 -5.19 -4.38 -22.05
C THR A 262 -5.81 -3.06 -22.56
N SER A 263 -6.66 -3.15 -23.59
CA SER A 263 -7.47 -2.01 -24.02
C SER A 263 -8.37 -1.44 -22.90
N LYS A 264 -8.77 -2.29 -21.93
CA LYS A 264 -9.54 -1.86 -20.75
C LYS A 264 -8.71 -0.96 -19.83
N THR A 265 -7.40 -1.21 -19.73
CA THR A 265 -6.48 -0.34 -18.98
C THR A 265 -6.45 1.07 -19.58
N LEU A 266 -6.37 1.16 -20.92
CA LEU A 266 -6.37 2.46 -21.61
C LEU A 266 -7.70 3.20 -21.43
N LYS A 267 -8.83 2.49 -21.51
CA LYS A 267 -10.16 3.07 -21.23
C LYS A 267 -10.25 3.59 -19.77
N LEU A 268 -9.71 2.84 -18.82
CA LEU A 268 -9.71 3.27 -17.41
C LEU A 268 -8.87 4.52 -17.20
N LEU A 269 -7.73 4.69 -17.89
CA LEU A 269 -6.96 5.94 -17.86
C LEU A 269 -7.82 7.14 -18.25
N THR A 270 -8.61 7.00 -19.32
CA THR A 270 -9.53 8.08 -19.77
C THR A 270 -10.56 8.42 -18.69
N VAL A 271 -11.17 7.40 -18.06
CA VAL A 271 -12.13 7.59 -16.96
C VAL A 271 -11.49 8.31 -15.76
N GLU A 272 -10.25 7.95 -15.42
CA GLU A 272 -9.47 8.58 -14.34
C GLU A 272 -8.84 9.92 -14.76
N LYS A 273 -9.12 10.41 -15.98
CA LYS A 273 -8.58 11.65 -16.56
C LYS A 273 -7.04 11.68 -16.55
N ILE A 274 -6.44 10.61 -17.06
CA ILE A 274 -4.99 10.45 -17.18
C ILE A 274 -4.65 10.30 -18.68
N PRO A 275 -3.66 11.03 -19.23
CA PRO A 275 -2.70 11.89 -18.54
C PRO A 275 -3.30 13.22 -18.06
N ARG A 276 -2.69 13.78 -17.03
CA ARG A 276 -3.04 15.11 -16.52
C ARG A 276 -1.80 15.88 -16.08
N SER A 277 -1.84 17.21 -16.24
CA SER A 277 -0.80 18.08 -15.70
C SER A 277 -0.90 18.21 -14.19
N LEU A 278 0.25 18.45 -13.55
CA LEU A 278 0.32 18.76 -12.13
C LEU A 278 0.22 20.31 -11.98
N PHE A 279 -0.76 20.77 -11.21
CA PHE A 279 -1.03 22.21 -11.07
C PHE A 279 -0.02 22.88 -10.13
N SER A 280 0.89 23.68 -10.68
CA SER A 280 1.94 24.36 -9.93
C SER A 280 1.40 25.35 -8.87
N ASN A 281 0.34 26.13 -9.20
CA ASN A 281 -0.24 27.11 -8.28
C ASN A 281 -0.89 26.49 -7.05
N ASP A 282 -1.58 25.37 -7.20
CA ASP A 282 -2.18 24.65 -6.07
C ASP A 282 -1.10 24.04 -5.17
N TYR A 283 -0.03 23.56 -5.75
CA TYR A 283 1.12 23.02 -5.01
C TYR A 283 1.79 24.07 -4.13
N LEU A 284 2.03 25.28 -4.67
CA LEU A 284 2.59 26.40 -3.90
C LEU A 284 1.69 26.85 -2.75
N LYS A 285 0.36 26.85 -2.95
CA LYS A 285 -0.60 27.11 -1.87
C LYS A 285 -0.48 26.08 -0.73
N LYS A 286 -0.31 24.80 -1.06
CA LYS A 286 -0.12 23.73 -0.06
C LYS A 286 1.18 23.93 0.74
N ILE A 287 2.29 24.27 0.08
CA ILE A 287 3.54 24.59 0.76
C ILE A 287 3.37 25.77 1.72
N LYS A 288 2.78 26.89 1.26
CA LYS A 288 2.52 28.06 2.10
C LYS A 288 1.65 27.71 3.31
N PHE A 289 0.60 26.91 3.10
CA PHE A 289 -0.29 26.44 4.16
C PHE A 289 0.47 25.62 5.21
N LEU A 290 1.24 24.61 4.78
CA LEU A 290 2.00 23.76 5.67
C LEU A 290 3.07 24.56 6.44
N LYS A 291 3.78 25.45 5.76
CA LYS A 291 4.77 26.36 6.40
C LYS A 291 4.16 27.23 7.48
N LYS A 292 2.96 27.80 7.25
CA LYS A 292 2.24 28.66 8.21
C LYS A 292 1.76 27.87 9.45
N LYS A 293 1.38 26.60 9.29
CA LYS A 293 0.69 25.81 10.32
C LYS A 293 1.61 24.92 11.16
N SER A 294 2.80 24.59 10.66
CA SER A 294 3.77 23.74 11.35
C SER A 294 4.96 24.54 11.91
N THR A 295 5.65 23.96 12.88
CA THR A 295 6.88 24.54 13.40
C THR A 295 7.98 24.53 12.34
N PRO A 296 8.90 25.53 12.32
CA PRO A 296 9.95 25.64 11.31
C PRO A 296 10.83 24.39 11.23
N LYS A 297 11.16 23.78 12.37
CA LYS A 297 11.98 22.55 12.46
C LYS A 297 11.30 21.35 11.77
N ILE A 298 10.01 21.17 11.99
CA ILE A 298 9.22 20.06 11.42
C ILE A 298 9.01 20.30 9.93
N PHE A 299 8.67 21.53 9.52
CA PHE A 299 8.54 21.87 8.12
C PHE A 299 9.84 21.65 7.33
N LYS A 300 11.00 22.06 7.89
CA LYS A 300 12.31 21.82 7.26
C LYS A 300 12.58 20.33 6.98
N LYS A 301 12.20 19.43 7.90
CA LYS A 301 12.29 17.98 7.68
C LYS A 301 11.43 17.52 6.51
N LEU A 302 10.19 18.01 6.39
CA LEU A 302 9.31 17.67 5.27
C LEU A 302 9.92 18.08 3.93
N MET A 303 10.51 19.28 3.86
CA MET A 303 11.16 19.81 2.64
C MET A 303 12.39 18.99 2.22
N ILE A 304 13.09 18.33 3.15
CA ILE A 304 14.18 17.40 2.81
C ILE A 304 13.65 16.21 2.01
N TYR A 305 12.53 15.62 2.44
CA TYR A 305 11.92 14.49 1.74
C TYR A 305 11.26 14.91 0.42
N GLU A 306 10.74 16.12 0.35
CA GLU A 306 10.22 16.70 -0.90
C GLU A 306 11.36 16.85 -1.93
N LYS A 307 12.52 17.42 -1.55
CA LYS A 307 13.69 17.53 -2.42
C LYS A 307 14.17 16.15 -2.90
N LYS A 308 14.23 15.15 -2.01
CA LYS A 308 14.57 13.76 -2.41
C LYS A 308 13.56 13.20 -3.41
N TYR A 309 12.28 13.44 -3.19
CA TYR A 309 11.21 13.01 -4.09
C TYR A 309 11.38 13.61 -5.49
N LEU A 310 11.58 14.92 -5.58
CA LEU A 310 11.77 15.62 -6.85
C LEU A 310 13.03 15.17 -7.59
N LYS A 311 14.13 14.92 -6.87
CA LYS A 311 15.36 14.37 -7.45
C LYS A 311 15.10 13.01 -8.10
N ASN A 312 14.37 12.12 -7.43
CA ASN A 312 14.05 10.80 -7.96
C ASN A 312 13.10 10.83 -9.17
N LEU A 313 12.21 11.84 -9.26
CA LEU A 313 11.37 12.05 -10.45
C LEU A 313 12.21 12.40 -11.69
N ASN A 314 13.24 13.22 -11.53
CA ASN A 314 14.11 13.63 -12.65
C ASN A 314 14.96 12.46 -13.13
N TYR A 315 15.47 11.59 -12.24
CA TYR A 315 16.18 10.36 -12.64
C TYR A 315 15.35 9.39 -13.49
N ASN A 316 14.04 9.34 -13.27
CA ASN A 316 13.15 8.48 -14.05
C ASN A 316 12.67 9.11 -15.38
N LYS A 317 13.18 10.29 -15.75
CA LYS A 317 12.89 10.92 -17.05
C LYS A 317 13.97 10.63 -18.08
N ASP A 318 15.14 10.22 -17.62
CA ASP A 318 16.33 10.01 -18.46
C ASP A 318 16.56 8.52 -18.82
N ASP A 319 15.74 7.59 -18.26
CA ASP A 319 15.65 6.16 -18.61
C ASP A 319 14.44 5.88 -19.54
#